data_3e52a5692f88c8ba84d3f2ba0c77c804
#
_entry.id   3e52a5692f88c8ba84d3f2ba0c77c804
#
_cell.length_a   1.000
_cell.length_b   1.000
_cell.length_c   1.000
_cell.angle_alpha   90.00
_cell.angle_beta   90.00
_cell.angle_gamma   90.00
#
_symmetry.space_group_name_H-M   'P 1'
#
loop_
_entity.id
_entity.type
_entity.pdbx_description
1 polymer ?
#
loop_
_entity_poly.entity_id
_entity_poly.type
_entity_poly.pdbx_seq_one_letter_code
_entity_poly.pdbx_strand_id
1 'polypeptide(L)'
;MRIAILIPRADYSAEWRWAYDVEAGALSAAGAEVSPLRWDDPFDAAGFDLVMPLVAWGYHQHFHRWLSLLDRLEADGAPIQNPVPLLRWNSDKAYLAELCETDVPTVPTEVVERLDEAELDRTREHFQCADLVVKPPVSASAYRTFRLGPDDPVPDSVRGCRMMVQPWLPAIVDQGEWSLIFFDGRLSHSVSKLPAAGEFRVQPEHGGIIALCDPPEGAEQIALAALAAAPAPALYARVDLVVGNCGSLQVMELELIEPAFFMAQAPDSAAMFAEAVLSAAKRSSEQPLADR
;
A
#
# COMPACT_ATOMS: atom_id res chain seq x y z
N MET A 1 19.32 11.86 -15.21
CA MET A 1 18.03 11.17 -15.42
C MET A 1 16.92 12.07 -14.94
N ARG A 2 15.83 12.13 -15.71
CA ARG A 2 14.65 12.93 -15.38
C ARG A 2 13.57 12.00 -14.81
N ILE A 3 13.20 12.22 -13.56
CA ILE A 3 12.23 11.40 -12.84
C ILE A 3 11.05 12.28 -12.45
N ALA A 4 9.84 11.83 -12.75
CA ALA A 4 8.61 12.44 -12.26
C ALA A 4 8.10 11.69 -11.02
N ILE A 5 7.78 12.42 -9.96
CA ILE A 5 7.01 11.89 -8.83
C ILE A 5 5.60 12.45 -8.92
N LEU A 6 4.60 11.55 -8.99
CA LEU A 6 3.21 11.96 -8.96
C LEU A 6 2.84 12.40 -7.54
N ILE A 7 2.30 13.62 -7.46
CA ILE A 7 1.88 14.28 -6.22
C ILE A 7 0.36 14.47 -6.21
N PRO A 8 -0.23 14.79 -5.04
CA PRO A 8 -1.66 14.98 -4.90
C PRO A 8 -2.23 16.08 -5.80
N ARG A 9 -3.53 16.02 -5.97
CA ARG A 9 -4.36 17.07 -6.60
C ARG A 9 -4.20 18.42 -5.90
N ALA A 10 -4.57 19.49 -6.61
CA ALA A 10 -4.48 20.85 -6.08
C ALA A 10 -5.37 21.10 -4.83
N ASP A 11 -6.48 20.37 -4.74
CA ASP A 11 -7.49 20.47 -3.67
C ASP A 11 -7.28 19.47 -2.53
N TYR A 12 -6.19 18.68 -2.55
CA TYR A 12 -5.84 17.76 -1.47
C TYR A 12 -5.39 18.54 -0.24
N SER A 13 -6.07 18.33 0.89
CA SER A 13 -5.95 19.19 2.07
C SER A 13 -4.94 18.70 3.13
N ALA A 14 -4.56 17.42 3.11
CA ALA A 14 -3.59 16.91 4.06
C ALA A 14 -2.15 17.28 3.65
N GLU A 15 -1.27 17.39 4.64
CA GLU A 15 0.15 17.68 4.39
C GLU A 15 0.85 16.48 3.75
N TRP A 16 1.49 16.70 2.61
CA TRP A 16 2.13 15.66 1.79
C TRP A 16 3.58 15.98 1.40
N ARG A 17 3.99 17.25 1.50
CA ARG A 17 5.30 17.71 1.01
C ARG A 17 6.45 17.01 1.68
N TRP A 18 6.30 16.65 2.94
CA TRP A 18 7.32 15.94 3.70
C TRP A 18 7.70 14.59 3.04
N ALA A 19 6.73 13.84 2.49
CA ALA A 19 6.99 12.59 1.78
C ALA A 19 7.73 12.85 0.47
N TYR A 20 7.22 13.79 -0.34
CA TYR A 20 7.88 14.19 -1.59
C TYR A 20 9.32 14.68 -1.35
N ASP A 21 9.54 15.52 -0.36
CA ASP A 21 10.86 16.13 -0.09
C ASP A 21 11.90 15.07 0.29
N VAL A 22 11.51 14.05 1.03
CA VAL A 22 12.39 12.92 1.41
C VAL A 22 12.76 12.09 0.18
N GLU A 23 11.79 11.69 -0.61
CA GLU A 23 12.00 10.83 -1.79
C GLU A 23 12.73 11.58 -2.92
N ALA A 24 12.28 12.79 -3.23
CA ALA A 24 12.93 13.64 -4.22
C ALA A 24 14.36 14.03 -3.79
N GLY A 25 14.57 14.27 -2.48
CA GLY A 25 15.87 14.54 -1.92
C GLY A 25 16.85 13.39 -2.09
N ALA A 26 16.42 12.14 -1.82
CA ALA A 26 17.22 10.94 -2.03
C ALA A 26 17.65 10.77 -3.50
N LEU A 27 16.70 10.92 -4.43
CA LEU A 27 16.98 10.81 -5.87
C LEU A 27 17.86 11.96 -6.38
N SER A 28 17.63 13.18 -5.91
CA SER A 28 18.44 14.34 -6.30
C SER A 28 19.87 14.23 -5.78
N ALA A 29 20.07 13.73 -4.56
CA ALA A 29 21.40 13.46 -4.01
C ALA A 29 22.16 12.41 -4.83
N ALA A 30 21.46 11.49 -5.47
CA ALA A 30 22.02 10.48 -6.39
C ALA A 30 22.15 10.98 -7.84
N GLY A 31 21.90 12.27 -8.11
CA GLY A 31 22.13 12.94 -9.41
C GLY A 31 20.93 12.90 -10.37
N ALA A 32 19.72 12.59 -9.91
CA ALA A 32 18.53 12.72 -10.74
C ALA A 32 17.97 14.15 -10.72
N GLU A 33 17.36 14.55 -11.84
CA GLU A 33 16.48 15.72 -11.92
C GLU A 33 15.06 15.25 -11.59
N VAL A 34 14.48 15.71 -10.47
CA VAL A 34 13.18 15.26 -9.98
C VAL A 34 12.15 16.37 -10.16
N SER A 35 10.99 16.02 -10.72
CA SER A 35 9.88 16.95 -10.96
C SER A 35 8.59 16.44 -10.32
N PRO A 36 7.87 17.27 -9.54
CA PRO A 36 6.54 16.95 -9.06
C PRO A 36 5.51 17.14 -10.16
N LEU A 37 4.64 16.16 -10.38
CA LEU A 37 3.50 16.25 -11.30
C LEU A 37 2.22 15.88 -10.56
N ARG A 38 1.17 16.70 -10.65
CA ARG A 38 -0.13 16.29 -10.11
C ARG A 38 -0.66 15.12 -10.91
N TRP A 39 -1.06 14.05 -10.21
CA TRP A 39 -1.50 12.82 -10.85
C TRP A 39 -2.77 13.00 -11.72
N ASP A 40 -3.58 14.03 -11.47
CA ASP A 40 -4.81 14.32 -12.19
C ASP A 40 -4.69 15.42 -13.25
N ASP A 41 -3.55 16.12 -13.33
CA ASP A 41 -3.27 17.08 -14.38
C ASP A 41 -2.76 16.35 -15.65
N PRO A 42 -2.99 16.88 -16.84
CA PRO A 42 -2.37 16.38 -18.06
C PRO A 42 -0.83 16.56 -18.02
N PHE A 43 -0.09 15.50 -18.32
CA PHE A 43 1.36 15.56 -18.49
C PHE A 43 1.82 14.60 -19.59
N ASP A 44 2.98 14.90 -20.16
CA ASP A 44 3.66 14.04 -21.12
C ASP A 44 4.69 13.16 -20.40
N ALA A 45 4.39 11.86 -20.28
CA ALA A 45 5.26 10.89 -19.63
C ALA A 45 6.55 10.62 -20.42
N ALA A 46 6.54 10.78 -21.76
CA ALA A 46 7.72 10.57 -22.60
C ALA A 46 8.85 11.57 -22.31
N GLY A 47 8.52 12.67 -21.64
CA GLY A 47 9.50 13.63 -21.17
C GLY A 47 10.38 13.14 -20.01
N PHE A 48 10.14 11.97 -19.44
CA PHE A 48 10.82 11.43 -18.25
C PHE A 48 11.42 10.07 -18.53
N ASP A 49 12.52 9.76 -17.85
CA ASP A 49 13.12 8.42 -17.86
C ASP A 49 12.34 7.45 -16.98
N LEU A 50 11.63 7.99 -15.96
CA LEU A 50 10.75 7.24 -15.08
C LEU A 50 9.65 8.13 -14.49
N VAL A 51 8.44 7.56 -14.32
CA VAL A 51 7.32 8.17 -13.60
C VAL A 51 7.00 7.28 -12.38
N MET A 52 6.83 7.88 -11.20
CA MET A 52 6.60 7.15 -9.96
C MET A 52 5.40 7.73 -9.19
N PRO A 53 4.37 6.95 -8.84
CA PRO A 53 3.19 7.46 -8.14
C PRO A 53 3.36 7.55 -6.61
N LEU A 54 4.59 7.74 -6.13
CA LEU A 54 4.96 7.66 -4.70
C LEU A 54 4.15 8.54 -3.76
N VAL A 55 3.63 9.66 -4.25
CA VAL A 55 2.82 10.60 -3.47
C VAL A 55 1.48 10.89 -4.20
N ALA A 56 0.94 9.93 -4.94
CA ALA A 56 -0.36 10.07 -5.62
C ALA A 56 -1.55 10.04 -4.64
N TRP A 57 -1.38 10.63 -3.44
CA TRP A 57 -2.36 10.59 -2.37
C TRP A 57 -3.71 11.18 -2.78
N GLY A 58 -4.79 10.61 -2.23
CA GLY A 58 -6.14 11.02 -2.55
C GLY A 58 -6.74 10.36 -3.80
N TYR A 59 -6.00 9.47 -4.50
CA TYR A 59 -6.53 8.76 -5.67
C TYR A 59 -7.80 7.93 -5.31
N HIS A 60 -7.87 7.37 -4.11
CA HIS A 60 -9.01 6.59 -3.65
C HIS A 60 -10.32 7.39 -3.59
N GLN A 61 -10.24 8.73 -3.41
CA GLN A 61 -11.40 9.62 -3.42
C GLN A 61 -11.89 9.92 -4.85
N HIS A 62 -11.03 9.69 -5.85
CA HIS A 62 -11.30 9.95 -7.27
C HIS A 62 -10.93 8.75 -8.13
N PHE A 63 -11.31 7.56 -7.68
CA PHE A 63 -10.85 6.27 -8.19
C PHE A 63 -11.00 6.11 -9.71
N HIS A 64 -12.12 6.56 -10.30
CA HIS A 64 -12.28 6.52 -11.75
C HIS A 64 -11.24 7.34 -12.51
N ARG A 65 -10.83 8.51 -11.97
CA ARG A 65 -9.78 9.32 -12.60
C ARG A 65 -8.41 8.64 -12.51
N TRP A 66 -8.17 8.00 -11.36
CA TRP A 66 -6.97 7.19 -11.17
C TRP A 66 -6.88 6.06 -12.20
N LEU A 67 -7.95 5.28 -12.37
CA LEU A 67 -8.00 4.22 -13.37
C LEU A 67 -7.83 4.77 -14.79
N SER A 68 -8.43 5.91 -15.13
CA SER A 68 -8.25 6.56 -16.43
C SER A 68 -6.82 7.05 -16.65
N LEU A 69 -6.11 7.48 -15.59
CA LEU A 69 -4.69 7.79 -15.68
C LEU A 69 -3.88 6.53 -16.01
N LEU A 70 -4.13 5.41 -15.30
CA LEU A 70 -3.45 4.14 -15.56
C LEU A 70 -3.70 3.64 -16.99
N ASP A 71 -4.95 3.72 -17.48
CA ASP A 71 -5.30 3.35 -18.87
C ASP A 71 -4.49 4.17 -19.90
N ARG A 72 -4.36 5.48 -19.67
CA ARG A 72 -3.57 6.37 -20.53
C ARG A 72 -2.08 6.03 -20.49
N LEU A 73 -1.51 5.87 -19.29
CA LEU A 73 -0.08 5.56 -19.12
C LEU A 73 0.27 4.21 -19.78
N GLU A 74 -0.62 3.23 -19.68
CA GLU A 74 -0.47 1.93 -20.32
C GLU A 74 -0.54 2.04 -21.86
N ALA A 75 -1.52 2.76 -22.40
CA ALA A 75 -1.69 2.97 -23.83
C ALA A 75 -0.52 3.76 -24.45
N ASP A 76 0.05 4.71 -23.69
CA ASP A 76 1.18 5.54 -24.13
C ASP A 76 2.54 4.81 -23.97
N GLY A 77 2.57 3.61 -23.37
CA GLY A 77 3.82 2.90 -23.05
C GLY A 77 4.71 3.71 -22.11
N ALA A 78 4.10 4.42 -21.15
CA ALA A 78 4.81 5.31 -20.24
C ALA A 78 5.81 4.56 -19.36
N PRO A 79 6.98 5.14 -19.07
CA PRO A 79 7.98 4.51 -18.19
C PRO A 79 7.57 4.61 -16.71
N ILE A 80 6.42 4.05 -16.34
CA ILE A 80 5.92 4.10 -14.96
C ILE A 80 6.41 2.92 -14.13
N GLN A 81 6.74 3.17 -12.87
CA GLN A 81 7.03 2.17 -11.83
C GLN A 81 6.31 2.53 -10.51
N ASN A 82 5.63 1.56 -9.91
CA ASN A 82 5.49 0.16 -10.31
C ASN A 82 4.70 0.05 -11.64
N PRO A 83 4.73 -1.11 -12.35
CA PRO A 83 4.05 -1.25 -13.64
C PRO A 83 2.51 -1.19 -13.50
N VAL A 84 1.84 -0.70 -14.53
CA VAL A 84 0.38 -0.45 -14.52
C VAL A 84 -0.46 -1.66 -14.05
N PRO A 85 -0.20 -2.91 -14.49
CA PRO A 85 -0.97 -4.06 -14.00
C PRO A 85 -0.89 -4.21 -12.46
N LEU A 86 0.30 -3.96 -11.88
CA LEU A 86 0.52 -4.02 -10.45
C LEU A 86 -0.19 -2.88 -9.71
N LEU A 87 -0.08 -1.64 -10.22
CA LEU A 87 -0.76 -0.47 -9.65
C LEU A 87 -2.28 -0.65 -9.67
N ARG A 88 -2.83 -1.15 -10.77
CA ARG A 88 -4.27 -1.41 -10.92
C ARG A 88 -4.75 -2.45 -9.92
N TRP A 89 -4.06 -3.58 -9.81
CA TRP A 89 -4.37 -4.65 -8.87
C TRP A 89 -4.30 -4.15 -7.42
N ASN A 90 -3.25 -3.43 -7.06
CA ASN A 90 -3.06 -2.94 -5.70
C ASN A 90 -4.01 -1.78 -5.32
N SER A 91 -4.62 -1.11 -6.30
CA SER A 91 -5.57 0.00 -6.06
C SER A 91 -6.88 -0.46 -5.40
N ASP A 92 -7.24 -1.73 -5.51
CA ASP A 92 -8.41 -2.35 -4.87
C ASP A 92 -7.91 -3.46 -3.93
N LYS A 93 -8.03 -3.25 -2.62
CA LYS A 93 -7.53 -4.18 -1.59
C LYS A 93 -8.25 -5.53 -1.57
N ALA A 94 -9.22 -5.77 -2.47
CA ALA A 94 -9.79 -7.08 -2.71
C ALA A 94 -8.73 -8.12 -3.10
N TYR A 95 -7.54 -7.70 -3.54
CA TYR A 95 -6.39 -8.58 -3.76
C TYR A 95 -6.02 -9.42 -2.51
N LEU A 96 -6.38 -8.95 -1.30
CA LEU A 96 -6.16 -9.73 -0.07
C LEU A 96 -7.01 -11.01 -0.04
N ALA A 97 -8.23 -10.96 -0.59
CA ALA A 97 -9.04 -12.18 -0.75
C ALA A 97 -8.42 -13.13 -1.79
N GLU A 98 -7.84 -12.59 -2.88
CA GLU A 98 -7.11 -13.40 -3.86
C GLU A 98 -5.86 -14.06 -3.23
N LEU A 99 -5.12 -13.32 -2.38
CA LEU A 99 -3.97 -13.88 -1.66
C LEU A 99 -4.38 -15.00 -0.69
N CYS A 100 -5.59 -14.92 -0.09
CA CYS A 100 -6.10 -16.00 0.76
C CYS A 100 -6.32 -17.33 0.01
N GLU A 101 -6.47 -17.30 -1.33
CA GLU A 101 -6.59 -18.50 -2.18
C GLU A 101 -5.22 -19.11 -2.55
N THR A 102 -4.13 -18.50 -2.08
CA THR A 102 -2.74 -18.97 -2.28
C THR A 102 -2.16 -19.57 -0.99
N ASP A 103 -0.92 -20.07 -1.06
CA ASP A 103 -0.19 -20.54 0.12
C ASP A 103 0.42 -19.40 0.97
N VAL A 104 0.16 -18.13 0.62
CA VAL A 104 0.65 -16.96 1.37
C VAL A 104 -0.16 -16.79 2.65
N PRO A 105 0.47 -16.84 3.85
CA PRO A 105 -0.24 -16.55 5.09
C PRO A 105 -0.81 -15.13 5.08
N THR A 106 -2.12 -15.00 4.89
CA THR A 106 -2.82 -13.72 4.75
C THR A 106 -3.93 -13.64 5.79
N VAL A 107 -4.22 -12.44 6.31
CA VAL A 107 -5.37 -12.22 7.20
C VAL A 107 -6.63 -12.63 6.43
N PRO A 108 -7.45 -13.56 6.98
CA PRO A 108 -8.68 -13.99 6.31
C PRO A 108 -9.51 -12.77 5.87
N THR A 109 -9.82 -12.70 4.60
CA THR A 109 -10.48 -11.55 3.99
C THR A 109 -11.61 -12.00 3.08
N GLU A 110 -12.80 -11.48 3.30
CA GLU A 110 -13.93 -11.60 2.37
C GLU A 110 -14.30 -10.24 1.79
N VAL A 111 -14.73 -10.24 0.53
CA VAL A 111 -15.30 -9.06 -0.12
C VAL A 111 -16.82 -9.27 -0.20
N VAL A 112 -17.56 -8.36 0.43
CA VAL A 112 -19.02 -8.35 0.46
C VAL A 112 -19.50 -7.20 -0.44
N GLU A 113 -20.31 -7.53 -1.46
CA GLU A 113 -20.79 -6.54 -2.43
C GLU A 113 -21.80 -5.54 -1.84
N ARG A 114 -22.54 -5.96 -0.83
CA ARG A 114 -23.56 -5.16 -0.15
C ARG A 114 -23.59 -5.50 1.33
N LEU A 115 -22.86 -4.75 2.13
CA LEU A 115 -22.77 -4.99 3.57
C LEU A 115 -24.11 -4.72 4.26
N ASP A 116 -24.61 -5.72 4.99
CA ASP A 116 -25.74 -5.65 5.91
C ASP A 116 -25.50 -6.57 7.13
N GLU A 117 -26.47 -6.63 8.04
CA GLU A 117 -26.36 -7.45 9.23
C GLU A 117 -26.27 -8.95 8.90
N ALA A 118 -27.01 -9.40 7.89
CA ALA A 118 -27.02 -10.82 7.50
C ALA A 118 -25.66 -11.26 6.96
N GLU A 119 -25.00 -10.38 6.18
CA GLU A 119 -23.64 -10.62 5.69
C GLU A 119 -22.61 -10.62 6.83
N LEU A 120 -22.75 -9.74 7.84
CA LEU A 120 -21.88 -9.77 9.01
C LEU A 120 -22.05 -11.07 9.80
N ASP A 121 -23.29 -11.53 10.02
CA ASP A 121 -23.55 -12.76 10.75
C ASP A 121 -22.98 -13.98 10.01
N ARG A 122 -23.17 -14.04 8.69
CA ARG A 122 -22.57 -15.08 7.84
C ARG A 122 -21.04 -15.07 7.94
N THR A 123 -20.43 -13.90 7.91
CA THR A 123 -18.97 -13.75 7.97
C THR A 123 -18.42 -14.10 9.36
N ARG A 124 -19.16 -13.76 10.44
CA ARG A 124 -18.82 -14.21 11.81
C ARG A 124 -18.78 -15.72 11.93
N GLU A 125 -19.80 -16.39 11.37
CA GLU A 125 -19.86 -17.86 11.34
C GLU A 125 -18.68 -18.44 10.52
N HIS A 126 -18.39 -17.86 9.35
CA HIS A 126 -17.32 -18.33 8.48
C HIS A 126 -15.93 -18.19 9.15
N PHE A 127 -15.63 -17.04 9.72
CA PHE A 127 -14.34 -16.82 10.40
C PHE A 127 -14.29 -17.38 11.82
N GLN A 128 -15.40 -17.87 12.36
CA GLN A 128 -15.53 -18.27 13.76
C GLN A 128 -15.03 -17.15 14.72
N CYS A 129 -15.36 -15.91 14.39
CA CYS A 129 -14.90 -14.71 15.08
C CYS A 129 -16.09 -13.77 15.32
N ALA A 130 -16.32 -13.42 16.58
CA ALA A 130 -17.45 -12.55 16.98
C ALA A 130 -17.24 -11.09 16.54
N ASP A 131 -16.02 -10.59 16.73
CA ASP A 131 -15.64 -9.22 16.36
C ASP A 131 -15.05 -9.19 14.95
N LEU A 132 -15.55 -8.31 14.10
CA LEU A 132 -15.09 -8.14 12.73
C LEU A 132 -14.52 -6.73 12.53
N VAL A 133 -13.64 -6.59 11.54
CA VAL A 133 -13.23 -5.30 10.98
C VAL A 133 -13.80 -5.19 9.57
N VAL A 134 -14.51 -4.10 9.31
CA VAL A 134 -15.03 -3.77 7.98
C VAL A 134 -14.34 -2.52 7.45
N LYS A 135 -13.90 -2.52 6.20
CA LYS A 135 -13.24 -1.40 5.55
C LYS A 135 -13.52 -1.37 4.04
N PRO A 136 -13.58 -0.18 3.39
CA PRO A 136 -13.72 -0.14 1.95
C PRO A 136 -12.50 -0.77 1.26
N PRO A 137 -12.69 -1.50 0.15
CA PRO A 137 -11.56 -2.06 -0.58
C PRO A 137 -10.69 -0.99 -1.25
N VAL A 138 -11.26 0.15 -1.63
CA VAL A 138 -10.52 1.32 -2.14
C VAL A 138 -10.50 2.38 -1.04
N SER A 139 -9.40 2.47 -0.32
CA SER A 139 -9.27 3.36 0.84
C SER A 139 -7.81 3.59 1.22
N ALA A 140 -7.55 4.66 1.99
CA ALA A 140 -6.28 4.98 2.61
C ALA A 140 -6.51 5.47 4.05
N SER A 141 -5.46 5.46 4.91
CA SER A 141 -5.46 6.02 6.27
C SER A 141 -6.64 5.56 7.12
N ALA A 142 -6.99 4.27 7.10
CA ALA A 142 -8.12 3.68 7.83
C ALA A 142 -9.48 4.38 7.57
N TYR A 143 -9.66 5.03 6.43
CA TYR A 143 -10.91 5.69 6.07
C TYR A 143 -12.09 4.70 6.10
N ARG A 144 -13.16 5.04 6.85
CA ARG A 144 -14.34 4.18 7.05
C ARG A 144 -14.01 2.76 7.50
N THR A 145 -12.98 2.59 8.32
CA THR A 145 -12.65 1.33 8.96
C THR A 145 -13.34 1.26 10.31
N PHE A 146 -14.13 0.21 10.52
CA PHE A 146 -14.91 -0.02 11.76
C PHE A 146 -14.61 -1.39 12.33
N ARG A 147 -14.41 -1.47 13.64
CA ARG A 147 -14.53 -2.71 14.38
C ARG A 147 -15.98 -2.86 14.82
N LEU A 148 -16.60 -4.01 14.54
CA LEU A 148 -18.00 -4.31 14.83
C LEU A 148 -18.08 -5.58 15.69
N GLY A 149 -18.52 -5.45 16.93
CA GLY A 149 -18.86 -6.54 17.81
C GLY A 149 -20.19 -7.23 17.43
N PRO A 150 -20.59 -8.30 18.17
CA PRO A 150 -21.79 -9.08 17.84
C PRO A 150 -23.09 -8.28 17.81
N ASP A 151 -23.21 -7.30 18.71
CA ASP A 151 -24.42 -6.48 18.88
C ASP A 151 -24.35 -5.12 18.19
N ASP A 152 -23.22 -4.80 17.51
CA ASP A 152 -23.03 -3.52 16.85
C ASP A 152 -23.78 -3.51 15.52
N PRO A 153 -24.62 -2.49 15.24
CA PRO A 153 -25.28 -2.36 13.94
C PRO A 153 -24.29 -1.99 12.85
N VAL A 154 -24.59 -2.35 11.61
CA VAL A 154 -23.85 -1.84 10.45
C VAL A 154 -24.01 -0.31 10.41
N PRO A 155 -22.90 0.46 10.41
CA PRO A 155 -22.99 1.92 10.31
C PRO A 155 -23.66 2.35 9.01
N ASP A 156 -24.58 3.34 9.07
CA ASP A 156 -25.33 3.82 7.91
C ASP A 156 -24.41 4.28 6.77
N SER A 157 -23.23 4.80 7.11
CA SER A 157 -22.23 5.28 6.13
C SER A 157 -21.64 4.18 5.24
N VAL A 158 -21.76 2.91 5.62
CA VAL A 158 -21.22 1.75 4.88
C VAL A 158 -22.28 0.69 4.57
N ARG A 159 -23.49 0.86 5.07
CA ARG A 159 -24.62 -0.04 4.80
C ARG A 159 -24.90 -0.10 3.31
N GLY A 160 -25.01 -1.31 2.77
CA GLY A 160 -25.26 -1.54 1.33
C GLY A 160 -24.08 -1.22 0.42
N CYS A 161 -22.92 -0.85 0.98
CA CYS A 161 -21.69 -0.62 0.22
C CYS A 161 -20.89 -1.92 0.03
N ARG A 162 -20.05 -1.94 -1.00
CA ARG A 162 -19.02 -2.97 -1.18
C ARG A 162 -17.93 -2.76 -0.13
N MET A 163 -17.69 -3.77 0.70
CA MET A 163 -16.75 -3.73 1.82
C MET A 163 -15.88 -4.99 1.88
N MET A 164 -14.69 -4.85 2.41
CA MET A 164 -13.90 -5.97 2.90
C MET A 164 -14.25 -6.23 4.36
N VAL A 165 -14.33 -7.50 4.71
CA VAL A 165 -14.58 -7.98 6.07
C VAL A 165 -13.44 -8.90 6.49
N GLN A 166 -12.89 -8.65 7.66
CA GLN A 166 -11.78 -9.42 8.25
C GLN A 166 -12.11 -9.75 9.72
N PRO A 167 -11.58 -10.85 10.29
CA PRO A 167 -11.69 -11.07 11.72
C PRO A 167 -10.92 -9.98 12.47
N TRP A 168 -11.43 -9.59 13.64
CA TRP A 168 -10.67 -8.75 14.56
C TRP A 168 -9.43 -9.51 15.06
N LEU A 169 -8.29 -8.84 15.07
CA LEU A 169 -7.00 -9.38 15.51
C LEU A 169 -6.58 -8.70 16.82
N PRO A 170 -6.86 -9.29 17.99
CA PRO A 170 -6.50 -8.70 19.28
C PRO A 170 -5.01 -8.41 19.45
N ALA A 171 -4.16 -9.25 18.85
CA ALA A 171 -2.71 -9.10 18.89
C ALA A 171 -2.20 -7.75 18.38
N ILE A 172 -2.95 -7.04 17.52
CA ILE A 172 -2.56 -5.72 17.00
C ILE A 172 -2.43 -4.68 18.13
N VAL A 173 -3.20 -4.83 19.21
CA VAL A 173 -3.18 -3.90 20.35
C VAL A 173 -1.87 -3.99 21.12
N ASP A 174 -1.36 -5.20 21.32
CA ASP A 174 -0.18 -5.46 22.16
C ASP A 174 1.10 -5.62 21.34
N GLN A 175 1.03 -6.19 20.13
CA GLN A 175 2.17 -6.50 19.28
C GLN A 175 2.31 -5.55 18.11
N GLY A 176 1.22 -4.85 17.73
CA GLY A 176 1.21 -3.92 16.62
C GLY A 176 1.30 -4.60 15.26
N GLU A 177 1.92 -3.91 14.35
CA GLU A 177 2.13 -4.28 12.95
C GLU A 177 3.59 -4.06 12.57
N TRP A 178 4.14 -4.91 11.72
CA TRP A 178 5.47 -4.76 11.14
C TRP A 178 5.35 -4.37 9.68
N SER A 179 6.04 -3.29 9.29
CA SER A 179 6.19 -2.90 7.89
C SER A 179 7.58 -3.27 7.40
N LEU A 180 7.66 -4.11 6.38
CA LEU A 180 8.90 -4.49 5.69
C LEU A 180 8.99 -3.71 4.38
N ILE A 181 10.09 -3.00 4.19
CA ILE A 181 10.30 -2.14 3.02
C ILE A 181 11.28 -2.80 2.07
N PHE A 182 10.88 -2.93 0.80
CA PHE A 182 11.67 -3.57 -0.25
C PHE A 182 11.97 -2.60 -1.39
N PHE A 183 13.20 -2.68 -1.93
CA PHE A 183 13.59 -2.00 -3.15
C PHE A 183 14.25 -3.00 -4.09
N ASP A 184 13.77 -3.09 -5.32
CA ASP A 184 14.20 -4.03 -6.37
C ASP A 184 14.28 -5.48 -5.84
N GLY A 185 13.23 -5.92 -5.12
CA GLY A 185 13.10 -7.26 -4.56
C GLY A 185 13.96 -7.56 -3.33
N ARG A 186 14.72 -6.58 -2.81
CA ARG A 186 15.60 -6.75 -1.62
C ARG A 186 15.00 -6.04 -0.42
N LEU A 187 14.98 -6.72 0.73
CA LEU A 187 14.60 -6.11 2.01
C LEU A 187 15.61 -5.01 2.36
N SER A 188 15.10 -3.79 2.57
CA SER A 188 15.89 -2.64 3.00
C SER A 188 15.93 -2.55 4.53
N HIS A 189 14.76 -2.46 5.14
CA HIS A 189 14.60 -2.35 6.59
C HIS A 189 13.17 -2.71 6.99
N SER A 190 12.93 -2.77 8.27
CA SER A 190 11.59 -2.93 8.83
C SER A 190 11.35 -1.99 10.00
N VAL A 191 10.08 -1.63 10.19
CA VAL A 191 9.62 -0.87 11.34
C VAL A 191 8.47 -1.59 12.02
N SER A 192 8.39 -1.46 13.35
CA SER A 192 7.21 -1.81 14.13
C SER A 192 6.31 -0.59 14.28
N LYS A 193 5.00 -0.80 14.23
CA LYS A 193 3.97 0.22 14.44
C LYS A 193 3.08 -0.24 15.59
N LEU A 194 3.10 0.46 16.72
CA LEU A 194 2.26 0.16 17.87
C LEU A 194 1.15 1.22 18.00
N PRO A 195 -0.11 0.82 18.22
CA PRO A 195 -1.18 1.78 18.41
C PRO A 195 -1.03 2.54 19.74
N ALA A 196 -1.65 3.71 19.83
CA ALA A 196 -1.78 4.43 21.09
C ALA A 196 -2.70 3.68 22.06
N ALA A 197 -2.54 3.94 23.36
CA ALA A 197 -3.37 3.32 24.37
C ALA A 197 -4.87 3.56 24.13
N GLY A 198 -5.65 2.48 24.00
CA GLY A 198 -7.09 2.53 23.73
C GLY A 198 -7.45 2.67 22.24
N GLU A 199 -6.47 2.70 21.36
CA GLU A 199 -6.63 2.70 19.90
C GLU A 199 -6.19 1.34 19.33
N PHE A 200 -6.65 1.00 18.13
CA PHE A 200 -6.18 -0.17 17.39
C PHE A 200 -5.54 0.21 16.05
N ARG A 201 -5.75 1.43 15.60
CA ARG A 201 -5.12 1.95 14.38
C ARG A 201 -3.70 2.38 14.69
N VAL A 202 -2.76 1.91 13.90
CA VAL A 202 -1.32 2.09 14.14
C VAL A 202 -0.73 3.33 13.45
N GLN A 203 -1.54 4.05 12.68
CA GLN A 203 -1.09 5.22 11.91
C GLN A 203 -0.72 6.39 12.84
N PRO A 204 0.31 7.19 12.50
CA PRO A 204 0.76 8.34 13.30
C PRO A 204 -0.35 9.35 13.62
N GLU A 205 -1.31 9.53 12.70
CA GLU A 205 -2.46 10.43 12.87
C GLU A 205 -3.35 10.02 14.04
N HIS A 206 -3.29 8.76 14.46
CA HIS A 206 -3.98 8.19 15.62
C HIS A 206 -3.07 8.01 16.83
N GLY A 207 -1.86 8.60 16.80
CA GLY A 207 -0.89 8.52 17.88
C GLY A 207 -0.05 7.24 17.89
N GLY A 208 -0.04 6.50 16.80
CA GLY A 208 0.79 5.31 16.62
C GLY A 208 2.28 5.62 16.76
N ILE A 209 3.03 4.70 17.36
CA ILE A 209 4.48 4.81 17.57
C ILE A 209 5.17 3.93 16.54
N ILE A 210 6.10 4.53 15.78
CA ILE A 210 6.90 3.84 14.76
C ILE A 210 8.34 3.75 15.24
N ALA A 211 8.91 2.55 15.20
CA ALA A 211 10.30 2.32 15.57
C ALA A 211 11.00 1.37 14.58
N LEU A 212 12.25 1.69 14.24
CA LEU A 212 13.11 0.75 13.50
C LEU A 212 13.29 -0.53 14.31
N CYS A 213 13.17 -1.67 13.66
CA CYS A 213 13.37 -2.98 14.31
C CYS A 213 13.90 -4.01 13.30
N ASP A 214 14.43 -5.12 13.82
CA ASP A 214 14.62 -6.30 13.00
C ASP A 214 13.26 -6.96 12.69
N PRO A 215 13.06 -7.52 11.48
CA PRO A 215 11.82 -8.22 11.18
C PRO A 215 11.68 -9.47 12.05
N PRO A 216 10.47 -9.86 12.47
CA PRO A 216 10.23 -11.13 13.14
C PRO A 216 10.73 -12.32 12.31
N GLU A 217 11.03 -13.43 12.96
CA GLU A 217 11.44 -14.67 12.28
C GLU A 217 10.38 -15.11 11.26
N GLY A 218 10.79 -15.39 10.03
CA GLY A 218 9.92 -15.79 8.93
C GLY A 218 9.20 -14.63 8.21
N ALA A 219 9.27 -13.40 8.73
CA ALA A 219 8.56 -12.25 8.16
C ALA A 219 8.99 -11.93 6.72
N GLU A 220 10.31 -11.94 6.46
CA GLU A 220 10.85 -11.67 5.13
C GLU A 220 10.38 -12.70 4.09
N GLN A 221 10.36 -13.99 4.47
CA GLN A 221 9.91 -15.07 3.60
C GLN A 221 8.42 -14.92 3.24
N ILE A 222 7.57 -14.57 4.21
CA ILE A 222 6.15 -14.31 3.99
C ILE A 222 5.96 -13.10 3.06
N ALA A 223 6.69 -12.01 3.32
CA ALA A 223 6.63 -10.81 2.50
C ALA A 223 7.06 -11.06 1.05
N LEU A 224 8.16 -11.79 0.85
CA LEU A 224 8.62 -12.16 -0.50
C LEU A 224 7.64 -13.08 -1.21
N ALA A 225 7.01 -14.03 -0.51
CA ALA A 225 5.97 -14.87 -1.08
C ALA A 225 4.75 -14.05 -1.52
N ALA A 226 4.33 -13.06 -0.73
CA ALA A 226 3.23 -12.16 -1.08
C ALA A 226 3.56 -11.30 -2.32
N LEU A 227 4.78 -10.77 -2.39
CA LEU A 227 5.23 -10.01 -3.56
C LEU A 227 5.36 -10.89 -4.82
N ALA A 228 5.74 -12.14 -4.67
CA ALA A 228 5.82 -13.10 -5.78
C ALA A 228 4.42 -13.52 -6.30
N ALA A 229 3.39 -13.47 -5.48
CA ALA A 229 2.01 -13.74 -5.87
C ALA A 229 1.34 -12.56 -6.61
N ALA A 230 1.96 -11.37 -6.59
CA ALA A 230 1.45 -10.20 -7.28
C ALA A 230 1.59 -10.35 -8.82
N PRO A 231 0.76 -9.65 -9.63
CA PRO A 231 0.70 -9.85 -11.09
C PRO A 231 1.96 -9.38 -11.85
N ALA A 232 2.84 -8.61 -11.20
CA ALA A 232 4.10 -8.17 -11.78
C ALA A 232 5.13 -7.86 -10.67
N PRO A 233 6.44 -7.90 -10.97
CA PRO A 233 7.48 -7.52 -10.02
C PRO A 233 7.34 -6.05 -9.60
N ALA A 234 7.54 -5.80 -8.29
CA ALA A 234 7.55 -4.46 -7.73
C ALA A 234 8.98 -3.90 -7.66
N LEU A 235 9.17 -2.66 -8.12
CA LEU A 235 10.42 -1.92 -7.93
C LEU A 235 10.58 -1.49 -6.47
N TYR A 236 9.49 -1.11 -5.85
CA TYR A 236 9.40 -0.77 -4.43
C TYR A 236 8.13 -1.36 -3.82
N ALA A 237 8.19 -1.71 -2.56
CA ALA A 237 7.05 -2.25 -1.84
C ALA A 237 7.17 -1.99 -0.35
N ARG A 238 6.01 -1.86 0.31
CA ARG A 238 5.86 -2.07 1.74
C ARG A 238 4.91 -3.24 1.96
N VAL A 239 5.33 -4.19 2.77
CA VAL A 239 4.50 -5.32 3.19
C VAL A 239 4.22 -5.19 4.67
N ASP A 240 2.96 -5.07 5.02
CA ASP A 240 2.51 -4.95 6.40
C ASP A 240 2.07 -6.32 6.92
N LEU A 241 2.67 -6.75 8.03
CA LEU A 241 2.44 -8.04 8.67
C LEU A 241 1.90 -7.87 10.08
N VAL A 242 1.02 -8.77 10.48
CA VAL A 242 0.44 -8.84 11.84
C VAL A 242 0.46 -10.26 12.36
N VAL A 243 0.29 -10.43 13.67
CA VAL A 243 0.01 -11.74 14.25
C VAL A 243 -1.48 -12.04 14.15
N GLY A 244 -1.83 -13.06 13.40
CA GLY A 244 -3.22 -13.52 13.24
C GLY A 244 -3.74 -14.27 14.46
N ASN A 245 -5.03 -14.60 14.44
CA ASN A 245 -5.69 -15.33 15.55
C ASN A 245 -5.16 -16.75 15.77
N CYS A 246 -4.45 -17.31 14.78
CA CYS A 246 -3.73 -18.59 14.92
C CYS A 246 -2.36 -18.47 15.57
N GLY A 247 -1.91 -17.24 15.93
CA GLY A 247 -0.61 -16.96 16.53
C GLY A 247 0.56 -16.91 15.56
N SER A 248 0.33 -17.01 14.24
CA SER A 248 1.35 -16.88 13.20
C SER A 248 1.30 -15.52 12.51
N LEU A 249 2.42 -15.11 11.89
CA LEU A 249 2.47 -13.92 11.05
C LEU A 249 1.61 -14.09 9.80
N GLN A 250 0.90 -13.03 9.44
CA GLN A 250 0.03 -12.96 8.28
C GLN A 250 0.18 -11.61 7.59
N VAL A 251 0.04 -11.60 6.26
CA VAL A 251 -0.02 -10.36 5.47
C VAL A 251 -1.31 -9.63 5.79
N MET A 252 -1.19 -8.38 6.23
CA MET A 252 -2.30 -7.45 6.46
C MET A 252 -2.54 -6.56 5.25
N GLU A 253 -1.47 -6.10 4.60
CA GLU A 253 -1.55 -5.18 3.47
C GLU A 253 -0.27 -5.22 2.63
N LEU A 254 -0.43 -4.95 1.32
CA LEU A 254 0.66 -4.59 0.41
C LEU A 254 0.46 -3.15 -0.03
N GLU A 255 1.47 -2.29 0.14
CA GLU A 255 1.46 -0.95 -0.42
C GLU A 255 2.49 -0.85 -1.56
N LEU A 256 1.97 -0.79 -2.79
CA LEU A 256 2.75 -0.84 -4.02
C LEU A 256 2.54 0.41 -4.89
N ILE A 257 1.75 1.38 -4.40
CA ILE A 257 1.45 2.65 -5.10
C ILE A 257 2.21 3.78 -4.45
N GLU A 258 1.85 4.15 -3.21
CA GLU A 258 2.37 5.31 -2.48
C GLU A 258 2.76 4.96 -1.03
N PRO A 259 3.61 3.94 -0.82
CA PRO A 259 3.98 3.53 0.53
C PRO A 259 4.81 4.59 1.26
N ALA A 260 4.56 4.77 2.54
CA ALA A 260 5.53 5.43 3.40
C ALA A 260 6.74 4.50 3.60
N PHE A 261 7.92 4.96 3.20
CA PHE A 261 9.15 4.16 3.29
C PHE A 261 9.89 4.29 4.63
N PHE A 262 9.43 5.12 5.55
CA PHE A 262 10.04 5.30 6.87
C PHE A 262 11.55 5.62 6.84
N MET A 263 12.02 6.36 5.82
CA MET A 263 13.43 6.70 5.64
C MET A 263 13.99 7.56 6.79
N ALA A 264 13.12 8.27 7.53
CA ALA A 264 13.53 9.01 8.73
C ALA A 264 14.01 8.08 9.85
N GLN A 265 13.41 6.87 9.96
CA GLN A 265 13.79 5.83 10.91
C GLN A 265 15.02 5.04 10.44
N ALA A 266 15.23 4.93 9.12
CA ALA A 266 16.33 4.19 8.50
C ALA A 266 17.03 5.06 7.42
N PRO A 267 17.83 6.07 7.79
CA PRO A 267 18.41 7.04 6.84
C PRO A 267 19.26 6.41 5.73
N ASP A 268 19.93 5.30 6.01
CA ASP A 268 20.77 4.57 5.03
C ASP A 268 19.93 3.95 3.90
N SER A 269 18.63 3.77 4.10
CA SER A 269 17.71 3.24 3.08
C SER A 269 17.53 4.17 1.88
N ALA A 270 17.77 5.47 2.04
CA ALA A 270 17.67 6.45 0.96
C ALA A 270 18.63 6.14 -0.21
N ALA A 271 19.84 5.65 0.10
CA ALA A 271 20.80 5.25 -0.92
C ALA A 271 20.33 4.01 -1.70
N MET A 272 19.78 3.01 -1.00
CA MET A 272 19.25 1.79 -1.62
C MET A 272 18.01 2.08 -2.48
N PHE A 273 17.13 2.96 -2.03
CA PHE A 273 16.00 3.45 -2.81
C PHE A 273 16.47 4.12 -4.10
N ALA A 274 17.39 5.09 -4.00
CA ALA A 274 17.89 5.81 -5.15
C ALA A 274 18.61 4.90 -6.15
N GLU A 275 19.42 3.93 -5.68
CA GLU A 275 20.08 2.92 -6.52
C GLU A 275 19.05 2.09 -7.31
N ALA A 276 18.01 1.59 -6.66
CA ALA A 276 16.96 0.80 -7.29
C ALA A 276 16.24 1.60 -8.38
N VAL A 277 15.83 2.85 -8.07
CA VAL A 277 15.12 3.72 -9.01
C VAL A 277 15.99 4.10 -10.21
N LEU A 278 17.24 4.51 -9.99
CA LEU A 278 18.14 4.89 -11.09
C LEU A 278 18.50 3.69 -11.98
N SER A 279 18.61 2.49 -11.40
CA SER A 279 18.82 1.26 -12.16
C SER A 279 17.60 0.92 -13.03
N ALA A 280 16.39 1.09 -12.50
CA ALA A 280 15.15 0.90 -13.26
C ALA A 280 15.02 1.92 -14.40
N ALA A 281 15.33 3.20 -14.16
CA ALA A 281 15.30 4.24 -15.17
C ALA A 281 16.30 3.97 -16.32
N LYS A 282 17.48 3.42 -16.02
CA LYS A 282 18.45 2.97 -17.05
C LYS A 282 17.88 1.85 -17.89
N ARG A 283 17.32 0.80 -17.26
CA ARG A 283 16.69 -0.32 -17.98
C ARG A 283 15.56 0.16 -18.90
N SER A 284 14.75 1.10 -18.42
CA SER A 284 13.66 1.69 -19.21
C SER A 284 14.14 2.46 -20.43
N SER A 285 15.26 3.21 -20.34
CA SER A 285 15.82 3.95 -21.46
C SER A 285 16.53 3.08 -22.51
N GLU A 286 16.95 1.87 -22.13
CA GLU A 286 17.63 0.92 -23.04
C GLU A 286 16.65 0.02 -23.80
N GLN A 287 15.37 -0.10 -23.39
CA GLN A 287 14.36 -0.87 -24.10
C GLN A 287 13.80 -0.06 -25.28
N PRO A 288 13.79 -0.63 -26.51
CA PRO A 288 13.16 0.01 -27.66
C PRO A 288 11.67 0.29 -27.42
N LEU A 289 11.15 1.42 -27.90
CA LEU A 289 9.73 1.80 -27.82
C LEU A 289 8.75 0.77 -28.42
N ALA A 290 9.24 -0.24 -29.16
CA ALA A 290 8.42 -1.27 -29.79
C ALA A 290 8.11 -2.48 -28.87
N ASP A 291 8.77 -2.60 -27.72
CA ASP A 291 8.64 -3.71 -26.76
C ASP A 291 8.19 -3.23 -25.36
N ARG A 292 7.67 -2.01 -25.25
CA ARG A 292 7.14 -1.42 -24.02
C ARG A 292 5.64 -1.59 -23.89
#